data_2a2416fc9646428e6644d61822976bcd
#
_entry.id   2a2416fc9646428e6644d61822976bcd
#
_cell.length_a   1.000
_cell.length_b   1.000
_cell.length_c   1.000
_cell.angle_alpha   90.00
_cell.angle_beta   90.00
_cell.angle_gamma   90.00
#
_symmetry.space_group_name_H-M   'P 1'
#
loop_
_entity.id
_entity.type
_entity.pdbx_description
1 polymer ?
#
loop_
_entity_poly.entity_id
_entity_poly.type
_entity_poly.pdbx_seq_one_letter_code
_entity_poly.pdbx_strand_id
1 'polypeptide(L)'
;MKILFASSEVAPFIKTGGLADVAGSLPQALAAEGHEVKVILPLYEGIGEEWRSKMTFLKYFNVTLAWRQVYCGIFELEQDGITFWFVDNEYYFKRWQLYGHFDDCERYAYFSRAVIETPGQLNWAPDIIHCNDWQTALVPVYLLEEKYRIPQLDHAKTVYTIHNIEYQGRYGDQVLQDVIGLDRSYFNEGMLAHNRDVNLMKGAIMASNYVTTVSPTYAQELRTPFYAHGLDGVINQQSFKLEGILNGIDASLYDPATKPGMAANFTAKSPAKGKAACKQALQQAVGLEEDPDAALIACVSRLVSHKGFSLVTDVLHEIMGLENVQMVVLGTGDWKYEEAFRQAQGQYPGRFAAQLSYSASLSDTIYAGADLFLMPSISEPCGLSQLIAMRFGTIPVVRETGGLKDTVTPYNKFEGTGRGFTFANINASDMVWVLREAVALYHGDKKAWRGLQKEGMTADFSWAASAKQYLDIYQRIQG
;
A
#
# COMPACT_ATOMS: atom_id res chain seq x y z
N MET A 1 -15.11 18.49 9.59
CA MET A 1 -13.70 18.94 9.51
C MET A 1 -13.31 19.13 8.06
N LYS A 2 -12.35 20.00 7.81
CA LYS A 2 -11.69 20.18 6.52
C LYS A 2 -10.34 19.44 6.54
N ILE A 3 -10.14 18.51 5.65
CA ILE A 3 -8.97 17.61 5.63
C ILE A 3 -8.21 17.82 4.34
N LEU A 4 -6.93 18.19 4.42
CA LEU A 4 -6.00 18.20 3.31
C LEU A 4 -5.19 16.91 3.33
N PHE A 5 -5.39 16.05 2.35
CA PHE A 5 -4.68 14.80 2.22
C PHE A 5 -3.55 14.93 1.21
N ALA A 6 -2.31 14.93 1.68
CA ALA A 6 -1.12 15.12 0.84
C ALA A 6 -0.48 13.77 0.51
N SER A 7 -0.30 13.48 -0.77
CA SER A 7 0.28 12.24 -1.25
C SER A 7 1.11 12.45 -2.52
N SER A 8 2.17 11.66 -2.68
CA SER A 8 2.99 11.68 -3.89
C SER A 8 2.37 10.89 -5.05
N GLU A 9 1.46 9.99 -4.79
CA GLU A 9 0.72 9.22 -5.79
C GLU A 9 -0.71 8.98 -5.35
N VAL A 10 -1.65 8.96 -6.29
CA VAL A 10 -3.11 8.81 -6.04
C VAL A 10 -3.76 8.06 -7.20
N ALA A 11 -4.41 6.94 -6.92
CA ALA A 11 -5.24 6.27 -7.91
C ALA A 11 -6.55 7.07 -8.14
N PRO A 12 -7.07 7.14 -9.37
CA PRO A 12 -6.62 6.44 -10.59
C PRO A 12 -5.59 7.22 -11.41
N PHE A 13 -5.15 8.40 -10.97
CA PHE A 13 -4.32 9.33 -11.75
C PHE A 13 -2.91 8.82 -12.00
N ILE A 14 -2.25 8.35 -10.94
CA ILE A 14 -0.87 7.86 -10.99
C ILE A 14 -0.62 6.85 -9.86
N LYS A 15 0.05 5.73 -10.17
CA LYS A 15 0.25 4.64 -9.21
C LYS A 15 1.56 3.90 -9.47
N THR A 16 2.33 3.67 -8.41
CA THR A 16 3.47 2.75 -8.38
C THR A 16 3.32 1.66 -7.30
N GLY A 17 2.52 1.92 -6.28
CA GLY A 17 2.35 1.02 -5.14
C GLY A 17 1.02 1.16 -4.42
N GLY A 18 0.93 0.56 -3.23
CA GLY A 18 -0.28 0.57 -2.40
C GLY A 18 -0.66 1.95 -1.84
N LEU A 19 0.29 2.89 -1.76
CA LEU A 19 0.01 4.26 -1.34
C LEU A 19 -1.05 4.92 -2.24
N ALA A 20 -0.95 4.70 -3.56
CA ALA A 20 -1.93 5.27 -4.49
C ALA A 20 -3.35 4.75 -4.24
N ASP A 21 -3.50 3.46 -3.90
CA ASP A 21 -4.80 2.87 -3.56
C ASP A 21 -5.39 3.51 -2.29
N VAL A 22 -4.55 3.71 -1.27
CA VAL A 22 -4.96 4.39 -0.03
C VAL A 22 -5.39 5.83 -0.32
N ALA A 23 -4.57 6.58 -1.04
CA ALA A 23 -4.82 7.99 -1.35
C ALA A 23 -5.99 8.20 -2.32
N GLY A 24 -6.36 7.17 -3.09
CA GLY A 24 -7.56 7.18 -3.93
C GLY A 24 -8.85 6.79 -3.20
N SER A 25 -8.76 6.07 -2.08
CA SER A 25 -9.94 5.47 -1.43
C SER A 25 -10.24 6.03 -0.05
N LEU A 26 -9.25 6.24 0.81
CA LEU A 26 -9.46 6.79 2.15
C LEU A 26 -10.10 8.18 2.14
N PRO A 27 -9.70 9.14 1.26
CA PRO A 27 -10.37 10.43 1.16
C PRO A 27 -11.86 10.32 0.87
N GLN A 28 -12.27 9.40 -0.01
CA GLN A 28 -13.68 9.16 -0.33
C GLN A 28 -14.44 8.63 0.88
N ALA A 29 -13.85 7.69 1.64
CA ALA A 29 -14.46 7.15 2.85
C ALA A 29 -14.60 8.22 3.96
N LEU A 30 -13.63 9.12 4.10
CA LEU A 30 -13.70 10.27 5.02
C LEU A 30 -14.78 11.27 4.60
N ALA A 31 -14.91 11.54 3.29
CA ALA A 31 -15.96 12.41 2.76
C ALA A 31 -17.36 11.81 2.94
N ALA A 32 -17.51 10.49 2.81
CA ALA A 32 -18.76 9.79 3.05
C ALA A 32 -19.25 9.92 4.51
N GLU A 33 -18.33 10.12 5.47
CA GLU A 33 -18.66 10.41 6.87
C GLU A 33 -18.99 11.94 7.11
N GLY A 34 -19.15 12.72 6.05
CA GLY A 34 -19.60 14.13 6.11
C GLY A 34 -18.47 15.16 6.29
N HIS A 35 -17.25 14.84 5.91
CA HIS A 35 -16.10 15.74 5.99
C HIS A 35 -15.76 16.34 4.61
N GLU A 36 -15.28 17.59 4.60
CA GLU A 36 -14.73 18.21 3.39
C GLU A 36 -13.29 17.75 3.20
N VAL A 37 -13.03 16.96 2.16
CA VAL A 37 -11.70 16.40 1.91
C VAL A 37 -11.16 16.91 0.59
N LYS A 38 -9.94 17.43 0.62
CA LYS A 38 -9.16 17.76 -0.58
C LYS A 38 -7.89 16.96 -0.60
N VAL A 39 -7.53 16.47 -1.79
CA VAL A 39 -6.29 15.71 -2.00
C VAL A 39 -5.32 16.56 -2.79
N ILE A 40 -4.06 16.66 -2.35
CA ILE A 40 -3.02 17.40 -3.06
C ILE A 40 -1.88 16.45 -3.48
N LEU A 41 -1.51 16.51 -4.76
CA LEU A 41 -0.50 15.66 -5.37
C LEU A 41 0.27 16.41 -6.46
N PRO A 42 1.49 15.96 -6.84
CA PRO A 42 2.21 16.53 -7.98
C PRO A 42 1.51 16.22 -9.31
N LEU A 43 1.57 17.17 -10.27
CA LEU A 43 1.12 16.97 -11.64
C LEU A 43 2.21 16.29 -12.49
N TYR A 44 2.37 14.97 -12.31
CA TYR A 44 3.38 14.21 -13.04
C TYR A 44 3.06 14.08 -14.54
N GLU A 45 4.10 13.95 -15.37
CA GLU A 45 3.96 13.67 -16.80
C GLU A 45 3.10 12.43 -17.10
N GLY A 46 3.23 11.39 -16.26
CA GLY A 46 2.49 10.13 -16.42
C GLY A 46 0.97 10.21 -16.15
N ILE A 47 0.46 11.35 -15.69
CA ILE A 47 -1.00 11.56 -15.57
C ILE A 47 -1.56 11.77 -16.98
N GLY A 48 -2.47 10.87 -17.41
CA GLY A 48 -2.99 10.82 -18.77
C GLY A 48 -3.82 12.02 -19.18
N GLU A 49 -3.95 12.23 -20.49
CA GLU A 49 -4.72 13.35 -21.07
C GLU A 49 -6.21 13.26 -20.72
N GLU A 50 -6.73 12.06 -20.49
CA GLU A 50 -8.11 11.83 -20.05
C GLU A 50 -8.43 12.52 -18.73
N TRP A 51 -7.42 12.77 -17.90
CA TRP A 51 -7.53 13.53 -16.65
C TRP A 51 -7.16 14.99 -16.85
N ARG A 52 -6.02 15.27 -17.52
CA ARG A 52 -5.52 16.63 -17.75
C ARG A 52 -6.51 17.53 -18.43
N SER A 53 -7.23 17.02 -19.45
CA SER A 53 -8.26 17.76 -20.19
C SER A 53 -9.46 18.20 -19.34
N LYS A 54 -9.67 17.58 -18.18
CA LYS A 54 -10.75 17.91 -17.24
C LYS A 54 -10.32 18.86 -16.13
N MET A 55 -9.01 19.13 -16.00
CA MET A 55 -8.48 19.99 -14.95
C MET A 55 -8.73 21.46 -15.25
N THR A 56 -9.04 22.21 -14.22
CA THR A 56 -9.17 23.66 -14.26
C THR A 56 -7.94 24.31 -13.63
N PHE A 57 -7.26 25.18 -14.35
CA PHE A 57 -6.20 25.99 -13.76
C PHE A 57 -6.79 27.03 -12.83
N LEU A 58 -6.36 27.03 -11.55
CA LEU A 58 -6.87 27.96 -10.54
C LEU A 58 -5.97 29.20 -10.41
N LYS A 59 -4.69 28.97 -10.18
CA LYS A 59 -3.76 30.04 -9.81
C LYS A 59 -2.31 29.58 -9.95
N TYR A 60 -1.39 30.54 -10.08
CA TYR A 60 0.03 30.32 -9.84
C TYR A 60 0.57 31.27 -8.78
N PHE A 61 1.65 30.86 -8.13
CA PHE A 61 2.42 31.64 -7.16
C PHE A 61 3.87 31.13 -7.14
N ASN A 62 4.73 31.81 -6.41
CA ASN A 62 6.09 31.33 -6.21
C ASN A 62 6.21 30.70 -4.82
N VAL A 63 6.84 29.54 -4.77
CA VAL A 63 7.22 28.84 -3.55
C VAL A 63 8.68 29.21 -3.24
N THR A 64 8.93 29.64 -2.00
CA THR A 64 10.31 29.84 -1.52
C THR A 64 10.89 28.49 -1.08
N LEU A 65 11.93 28.05 -1.79
CA LEU A 65 12.68 26.83 -1.44
C LEU A 65 14.15 27.18 -1.24
N ALA A 66 14.59 27.26 0.00
CA ALA A 66 15.88 27.82 0.37
C ALA A 66 16.07 29.24 -0.22
N TRP A 67 17.05 29.44 -1.09
CA TRP A 67 17.31 30.72 -1.78
C TRP A 67 16.54 30.88 -3.10
N ARG A 68 15.80 29.84 -3.53
CA ARG A 68 15.09 29.82 -4.81
C ARG A 68 13.66 30.37 -4.67
N GLN A 69 13.19 31.05 -5.73
CA GLN A 69 11.78 31.38 -5.94
C GLN A 69 11.27 30.51 -7.09
N VAL A 70 10.47 29.51 -6.81
CA VAL A 70 10.10 28.46 -7.75
C VAL A 70 8.62 28.56 -8.11
N TYR A 71 8.33 28.58 -9.40
CA TYR A 71 6.95 28.56 -9.90
C TYR A 71 6.16 27.39 -9.33
N CYS A 72 4.91 27.64 -8.96
CA CYS A 72 3.92 26.67 -8.52
C CYS A 72 2.56 27.02 -9.14
N GLY A 73 2.08 26.19 -10.04
CA GLY A 73 0.72 26.25 -10.56
C GLY A 73 -0.16 25.27 -9.81
N ILE A 74 -1.43 25.62 -9.62
CA ILE A 74 -2.44 24.70 -9.06
C ILE A 74 -3.54 24.48 -10.08
N PHE A 75 -3.72 23.20 -10.44
CA PHE A 75 -4.87 22.72 -11.18
C PHE A 75 -5.82 21.98 -10.25
N GLU A 76 -7.11 22.06 -10.53
CA GLU A 76 -8.16 21.42 -9.76
C GLU A 76 -8.99 20.48 -10.64
N LEU A 77 -9.35 19.34 -10.08
CA LEU A 77 -10.30 18.41 -10.66
C LEU A 77 -11.23 17.88 -9.57
N GLU A 78 -12.52 17.88 -9.84
CA GLU A 78 -13.49 17.16 -9.00
C GLU A 78 -13.76 15.78 -9.61
N GLN A 79 -13.54 14.73 -8.80
CA GLN A 79 -13.81 13.36 -9.18
C GLN A 79 -14.40 12.59 -7.99
N ASP A 80 -15.52 11.91 -8.20
CA ASP A 80 -16.21 11.08 -7.20
C ASP A 80 -16.48 11.81 -5.86
N GLY A 81 -16.81 13.12 -5.94
CA GLY A 81 -17.11 13.96 -4.79
C GLY A 81 -15.89 14.46 -4.00
N ILE A 82 -14.68 14.21 -4.51
CA ILE A 82 -13.42 14.69 -3.94
C ILE A 82 -12.81 15.76 -4.83
N THR A 83 -12.32 16.82 -4.23
CA THR A 83 -11.53 17.84 -4.92
C THR A 83 -10.06 17.45 -4.90
N PHE A 84 -9.43 17.35 -6.07
CA PHE A 84 -8.01 17.10 -6.23
C PHE A 84 -7.27 18.36 -6.68
N TRP A 85 -6.21 18.71 -5.97
CA TRP A 85 -5.30 19.79 -6.32
C TRP A 85 -3.99 19.19 -6.86
N PHE A 86 -3.63 19.55 -8.09
CA PHE A 86 -2.41 19.11 -8.74
C PHE A 86 -1.39 20.25 -8.73
N VAL A 87 -0.24 19.98 -8.14
CA VAL A 87 0.88 20.92 -8.08
C VAL A 87 1.67 20.84 -9.38
N ASP A 88 1.54 21.87 -10.21
CA ASP A 88 2.22 21.97 -11.49
C ASP A 88 3.59 22.60 -11.35
N ASN A 89 4.59 21.85 -11.78
CA ASN A 89 5.93 22.32 -12.05
C ASN A 89 6.63 21.31 -12.97
N GLU A 90 6.73 21.64 -14.26
CA GLU A 90 7.33 20.75 -15.26
C GLU A 90 8.79 20.40 -14.95
N TYR A 91 9.57 21.34 -14.40
CA TYR A 91 10.98 21.09 -14.06
C TYR A 91 11.11 19.93 -13.07
N TYR A 92 10.23 19.82 -12.07
CA TYR A 92 10.29 18.78 -11.06
C TYR A 92 9.48 17.53 -11.43
N PHE A 93 8.35 17.65 -12.15
CA PHE A 93 7.40 16.56 -12.27
C PHE A 93 7.20 16.03 -13.69
N LYS A 94 7.76 16.68 -14.69
CA LYS A 94 7.81 16.15 -16.06
C LYS A 94 9.01 15.20 -16.20
N ARG A 95 8.84 14.00 -15.65
CA ARG A 95 9.88 12.98 -15.55
C ARG A 95 9.32 11.62 -15.96
N TRP A 96 10.19 10.75 -16.48
CA TRP A 96 9.85 9.43 -16.97
C TRP A 96 9.39 8.44 -15.86
N GLN A 97 9.70 8.71 -14.60
CA GLN A 97 9.24 7.95 -13.43
C GLN A 97 9.00 8.89 -12.23
N LEU A 98 8.28 8.39 -11.22
CA LEU A 98 7.93 9.19 -10.05
C LEU A 98 9.12 9.41 -9.11
N TYR A 99 9.91 8.38 -8.89
CA TYR A 99 10.98 8.33 -7.89
C TYR A 99 12.30 7.86 -8.50
N GLY A 100 13.40 8.01 -7.74
CA GLY A 100 14.72 7.53 -8.12
C GLY A 100 15.54 8.54 -8.93
N HIS A 101 15.16 9.82 -8.89
CA HIS A 101 15.96 10.90 -9.48
C HIS A 101 16.96 11.43 -8.46
N PHE A 102 18.11 11.91 -8.95
CA PHE A 102 19.18 12.46 -8.10
C PHE A 102 18.72 13.67 -7.27
N ASP A 103 17.73 14.41 -7.77
CA ASP A 103 17.15 15.61 -7.17
C ASP A 103 15.85 15.35 -6.39
N ASP A 104 15.54 14.11 -6.03
CA ASP A 104 14.30 13.77 -5.31
C ASP A 104 14.16 14.53 -3.99
N CYS A 105 15.26 14.83 -3.30
CA CYS A 105 15.20 15.68 -2.11
C CYS A 105 14.60 17.05 -2.41
N GLU A 106 15.07 17.71 -3.46
CA GLU A 106 14.61 19.04 -3.86
C GLU A 106 13.16 18.99 -4.37
N ARG A 107 12.83 17.98 -5.18
CA ARG A 107 11.49 17.76 -5.73
C ARG A 107 10.42 17.65 -4.63
N TYR A 108 10.68 16.85 -3.61
CA TYR A 108 9.71 16.62 -2.54
C TYR A 108 9.81 17.64 -1.40
N ALA A 109 10.93 18.33 -1.23
CA ALA A 109 11.00 19.55 -0.43
C ALA A 109 10.13 20.67 -1.06
N TYR A 110 10.24 20.86 -2.38
CA TYR A 110 9.39 21.77 -3.13
C TYR A 110 7.90 21.37 -3.01
N PHE A 111 7.55 20.10 -3.21
CA PHE A 111 6.18 19.64 -3.06
C PHE A 111 5.63 19.91 -1.65
N SER A 112 6.42 19.61 -0.62
CA SER A 112 6.02 19.87 0.77
C SER A 112 5.80 21.36 1.05
N ARG A 113 6.60 22.26 0.46
CA ARG A 113 6.38 23.71 0.52
C ARG A 113 5.10 24.11 -0.23
N ALA A 114 4.85 23.56 -1.41
CA ALA A 114 3.62 23.80 -2.16
C ALA A 114 2.37 23.37 -1.38
N VAL A 115 2.42 22.24 -0.67
CA VAL A 115 1.34 21.79 0.22
C VAL A 115 1.03 22.81 1.31
N ILE A 116 2.05 23.42 1.91
CA ILE A 116 1.90 24.45 2.95
C ILE A 116 1.37 25.76 2.38
N GLU A 117 1.84 26.19 1.22
CA GLU A 117 1.45 27.48 0.63
C GLU A 117 0.04 27.46 0.03
N THR A 118 -0.39 26.35 -0.57
CA THR A 118 -1.64 26.23 -1.33
C THR A 118 -2.90 26.66 -0.53
N PRO A 119 -3.10 26.25 0.74
CA PRO A 119 -4.23 26.68 1.55
C PRO A 119 -4.33 28.20 1.69
N GLY A 120 -3.21 28.88 1.95
CA GLY A 120 -3.16 30.35 2.02
C GLY A 120 -3.47 31.00 0.68
N GLN A 121 -2.92 30.48 -0.41
CA GLN A 121 -3.12 31.01 -1.76
C GLN A 121 -4.55 30.84 -2.28
N LEU A 122 -5.23 29.79 -1.86
CA LEU A 122 -6.62 29.49 -2.26
C LEU A 122 -7.65 29.89 -1.19
N ASN A 123 -7.23 30.53 -0.09
CA ASN A 123 -8.08 30.94 1.02
C ASN A 123 -8.95 29.80 1.58
N TRP A 124 -8.34 28.63 1.77
CA TRP A 124 -9.00 27.46 2.33
C TRP A 124 -8.22 26.96 3.56
N ALA A 125 -8.85 26.88 4.72
CA ALA A 125 -8.23 26.56 5.99
C ALA A 125 -8.50 25.08 6.37
N PRO A 126 -7.51 24.17 6.30
CA PRO A 126 -7.66 22.80 6.76
C PRO A 126 -7.62 22.72 8.28
N ASP A 127 -8.46 21.86 8.85
CA ASP A 127 -8.36 21.43 10.25
C ASP A 127 -7.25 20.41 10.43
N ILE A 128 -7.12 19.50 9.45
CA ILE A 128 -6.14 18.40 9.42
C ILE A 128 -5.35 18.46 8.12
N ILE A 129 -4.03 18.30 8.23
CA ILE A 129 -3.14 17.99 7.10
C ILE A 129 -2.63 16.57 7.32
N HIS A 130 -3.10 15.64 6.48
CA HIS A 130 -2.69 14.24 6.53
C HIS A 130 -1.60 13.97 5.50
N CYS A 131 -0.40 13.68 5.97
CA CYS A 131 0.81 13.48 5.18
C CYS A 131 1.14 11.99 5.05
N ASN A 132 1.63 11.56 3.88
CA ASN A 132 1.86 10.17 3.55
C ASN A 132 3.28 9.93 3.06
N ASP A 133 4.02 9.07 3.71
CA ASP A 133 5.40 8.66 3.42
C ASP A 133 6.41 9.82 3.33
N TRP A 134 7.66 9.49 3.00
CA TRP A 134 8.78 10.44 3.04
C TRP A 134 8.64 11.62 2.08
N GLN A 135 7.88 11.48 1.01
CA GLN A 135 7.67 12.53 0.02
C GLN A 135 6.87 13.72 0.57
N THR A 136 6.12 13.52 1.63
CA THR A 136 5.37 14.58 2.33
C THR A 136 5.91 14.87 3.72
N ALA A 137 7.04 14.26 4.08
CA ALA A 137 7.59 14.29 5.42
C ALA A 137 8.01 15.68 5.90
N LEU A 138 8.36 16.57 4.98
CA LEU A 138 8.71 17.95 5.33
C LEU A 138 7.49 18.85 5.61
N VAL A 139 6.28 18.45 5.24
CA VAL A 139 5.06 19.24 5.52
C VAL A 139 4.89 19.52 7.02
N PRO A 140 4.88 18.53 7.93
CA PRO A 140 4.78 18.81 9.36
C PRO A 140 5.98 19.57 9.93
N VAL A 141 7.17 19.40 9.35
CA VAL A 141 8.39 20.13 9.76
C VAL A 141 8.27 21.61 9.40
N TYR A 142 7.93 21.92 8.15
CA TYR A 142 7.71 23.29 7.69
C TYR A 142 6.58 23.99 8.45
N LEU A 143 5.53 23.26 8.80
CA LEU A 143 4.40 23.83 9.52
C LEU A 143 4.79 24.39 10.89
N LEU A 144 5.85 23.88 11.53
CA LEU A 144 6.33 24.41 12.83
C LEU A 144 6.68 25.92 12.74
N GLU A 145 7.23 26.36 11.61
CA GLU A 145 7.61 27.76 11.36
C GLU A 145 6.51 28.55 10.66
N GLU A 146 5.89 27.94 9.64
CA GLU A 146 5.06 28.63 8.66
C GLU A 146 3.61 28.88 9.11
N LYS A 147 3.10 28.14 10.09
CA LYS A 147 1.71 28.28 10.55
C LYS A 147 1.38 29.70 11.03
N TYR A 148 2.35 30.41 11.60
CA TYR A 148 2.14 31.79 12.05
C TYR A 148 2.19 32.82 10.91
N ARG A 149 2.77 32.46 9.77
CA ARG A 149 2.85 33.29 8.57
C ARG A 149 1.60 33.14 7.69
N ILE A 150 0.98 31.96 7.71
CA ILE A 150 -0.18 31.61 6.88
C ILE A 150 -1.40 31.43 7.79
N PRO A 151 -2.29 32.44 7.87
CA PRO A 151 -3.44 32.39 8.81
C PRO A 151 -4.34 31.16 8.64
N GLN A 152 -4.46 30.63 7.41
CA GLN A 152 -5.24 29.43 7.13
C GLN A 152 -4.71 28.17 7.82
N LEU A 153 -3.47 28.17 8.30
CA LEU A 153 -2.81 27.03 8.92
C LEU A 153 -2.69 27.15 10.46
N ASP A 154 -3.17 28.25 11.04
CA ASP A 154 -2.97 28.57 12.46
C ASP A 154 -3.48 27.45 13.39
N HIS A 155 -4.61 26.84 13.04
CA HIS A 155 -5.24 25.75 13.80
C HIS A 155 -4.99 24.35 13.25
N ALA A 156 -4.30 24.23 12.10
CA ALA A 156 -4.10 22.97 11.44
C ALA A 156 -3.27 22.00 12.29
N LYS A 157 -3.72 20.75 12.40
CA LYS A 157 -3.00 19.64 13.02
C LYS A 157 -2.50 18.69 11.95
N THR A 158 -1.39 18.02 12.22
CA THR A 158 -0.79 17.08 11.27
C THR A 158 -0.92 15.65 11.72
N VAL A 159 -1.28 14.78 10.79
CA VAL A 159 -1.16 13.32 10.90
C VAL A 159 -0.17 12.85 9.85
N TYR A 160 0.75 11.99 10.23
CA TYR A 160 1.74 11.41 9.34
C TYR A 160 1.60 9.91 9.28
N THR A 161 1.35 9.35 8.09
CA THR A 161 1.22 7.90 7.88
C THR A 161 2.47 7.32 7.25
N ILE A 162 3.03 6.29 7.91
CA ILE A 162 4.14 5.47 7.40
C ILE A 162 3.54 4.27 6.68
N HIS A 163 3.64 4.25 5.34
CA HIS A 163 3.22 3.10 4.53
C HIS A 163 4.34 2.07 4.39
N ASN A 164 5.59 2.55 4.22
CA ASN A 164 6.77 1.69 4.19
C ASN A 164 7.99 2.43 4.75
N ILE A 165 8.46 1.99 5.93
CA ILE A 165 9.61 2.59 6.62
C ILE A 165 10.96 2.35 5.91
N GLU A 166 11.02 1.45 4.93
CA GLU A 166 12.23 1.21 4.15
C GLU A 166 12.68 2.47 3.38
N TYR A 167 11.71 3.28 2.94
CA TYR A 167 11.94 4.52 2.18
C TYR A 167 11.78 5.73 3.08
N GLN A 168 12.92 6.30 3.53
CA GLN A 168 12.95 7.31 4.59
C GLN A 168 13.25 8.73 4.10
N GLY A 169 13.69 8.90 2.84
CA GLY A 169 14.20 10.18 2.37
C GLY A 169 15.48 10.57 3.11
N ARG A 170 16.57 9.78 2.92
CA ARG A 170 17.87 10.01 3.57
C ARG A 170 18.83 10.70 2.62
N TYR A 171 19.44 11.76 3.09
CA TYR A 171 20.36 12.60 2.31
C TYR A 171 21.49 13.13 3.19
N GLY A 172 22.64 13.44 2.60
CA GLY A 172 23.72 14.08 3.33
C GLY A 172 23.28 15.44 3.93
N ASP A 173 23.92 15.86 5.01
CA ASP A 173 23.53 17.05 5.79
C ASP A 173 23.63 18.38 5.02
N GLN A 174 24.39 18.42 3.91
CA GLN A 174 24.50 19.58 3.04
C GLN A 174 23.17 20.00 2.39
N VAL A 175 22.19 19.09 2.25
CA VAL A 175 20.89 19.42 1.66
C VAL A 175 20.05 20.34 2.56
N LEU A 176 20.35 20.42 3.86
CA LEU A 176 19.50 21.08 4.84
C LEU A 176 19.25 22.55 4.52
N GLN A 177 20.29 23.33 4.29
CA GLN A 177 20.18 24.77 4.04
C GLN A 177 19.97 25.07 2.56
N ASP A 178 20.71 24.42 1.68
CA ASP A 178 20.72 24.76 0.24
C ASP A 178 19.56 24.17 -0.56
N VAL A 179 18.99 23.07 -0.10
CA VAL A 179 17.91 22.35 -0.78
C VAL A 179 16.59 22.46 -0.01
N ILE A 180 16.59 22.04 1.26
CA ILE A 180 15.38 22.01 2.10
C ILE A 180 15.02 23.41 2.61
N GLY A 181 16.03 24.27 2.83
CA GLY A 181 15.83 25.65 3.30
C GLY A 181 15.48 25.75 4.77
N LEU A 182 16.01 24.85 5.60
CA LEU A 182 15.85 24.88 7.06
C LEU A 182 17.17 25.27 7.73
N ASP A 183 17.06 25.90 8.90
CA ASP A 183 18.20 26.27 9.72
C ASP A 183 18.97 25.04 10.24
N ARG A 184 20.26 25.22 10.48
CA ARG A 184 21.13 24.14 10.98
C ARG A 184 20.71 23.59 12.35
N SER A 185 19.93 24.32 13.13
CA SER A 185 19.37 23.86 14.40
C SER A 185 18.52 22.59 14.24
N TYR A 186 17.76 22.46 13.13
CA TYR A 186 16.96 21.26 12.85
C TYR A 186 17.80 19.98 12.76
N PHE A 187 19.08 20.11 12.42
CA PHE A 187 20.04 19.01 12.45
C PHE A 187 20.69 18.89 13.84
N ASN A 188 21.23 19.98 14.35
CA ASN A 188 22.01 19.98 15.59
C ASN A 188 21.19 19.58 16.83
N GLU A 189 19.91 19.96 16.87
CA GLU A 189 18.97 19.58 17.93
C GLU A 189 18.34 18.19 17.71
N GLY A 190 18.71 17.52 16.63
CA GLY A 190 18.41 16.13 16.39
C GLY A 190 17.05 15.85 15.74
N MET A 191 16.28 16.85 15.31
CA MET A 191 14.98 16.61 14.66
C MET A 191 15.12 15.85 13.35
N LEU A 192 16.02 16.29 12.48
CA LEU A 192 16.26 15.66 11.16
C LEU A 192 17.51 14.77 11.15
N ALA A 193 18.44 14.95 12.11
CA ALA A 193 19.69 14.19 12.12
C ALA A 193 19.49 12.73 12.46
N HIS A 194 19.99 11.83 11.61
CA HIS A 194 20.02 10.39 11.87
C HIS A 194 21.27 9.76 11.23
N ASN A 195 22.14 9.17 12.05
CA ASN A 195 23.39 8.53 11.59
C ASN A 195 24.25 9.44 10.67
N ARG A 196 24.40 10.73 11.02
CA ARG A 196 25.07 11.81 10.29
C ARG A 196 24.37 12.29 9.01
N ASP A 197 23.25 11.70 8.64
CA ASP A 197 22.41 12.12 7.51
C ASP A 197 21.22 12.95 7.99
N VAL A 198 20.63 13.70 7.08
CA VAL A 198 19.27 14.21 7.19
C VAL A 198 18.32 13.06 6.84
N ASN A 199 17.33 12.80 7.72
CA ASN A 199 16.30 11.81 7.51
C ASN A 199 14.93 12.49 7.58
N LEU A 200 14.25 12.57 6.43
CA LEU A 200 12.98 13.30 6.31
C LEU A 200 11.86 12.63 7.10
N MET A 201 11.76 11.30 7.02
CA MET A 201 10.76 10.53 7.76
C MET A 201 10.91 10.71 9.27
N LYS A 202 12.14 10.71 9.79
CA LYS A 202 12.39 11.05 11.20
C LYS A 202 11.83 12.42 11.55
N GLY A 203 12.10 13.43 10.72
CA GLY A 203 11.56 14.78 10.90
C GLY A 203 10.04 14.79 11.01
N ALA A 204 9.36 14.09 10.11
CA ALA A 204 7.90 13.95 10.15
C ALA A 204 7.40 13.27 11.41
N ILE A 205 8.02 12.17 11.83
CA ILE A 205 7.67 11.45 13.07
C ILE A 205 7.80 12.37 14.28
N MET A 206 8.87 13.18 14.33
CA MET A 206 9.10 14.10 15.44
C MET A 206 8.10 15.28 15.45
N ALA A 207 7.86 15.90 14.29
CA ALA A 207 7.09 17.13 14.15
C ALA A 207 5.56 16.95 14.13
N SER A 208 5.05 15.80 13.69
CA SER A 208 3.61 15.58 13.55
C SER A 208 2.88 15.50 14.90
N ASN A 209 1.63 15.94 14.94
CA ASN A 209 0.77 15.79 16.10
C ASN A 209 0.44 14.33 16.40
N TYR A 210 0.24 13.53 15.35
CA TYR A 210 0.03 12.09 15.46
C TYR A 210 0.72 11.33 14.32
N VAL A 211 1.12 10.10 14.58
CA VAL A 211 1.76 9.20 13.61
C VAL A 211 0.92 7.95 13.47
N THR A 212 0.66 7.55 12.25
CA THR A 212 -0.03 6.29 11.99
C THR A 212 0.83 5.39 11.10
N THR A 213 0.52 4.12 11.13
CA THR A 213 1.00 3.16 10.14
C THR A 213 -0.14 2.21 9.75
N VAL A 214 0.09 1.34 8.79
CA VAL A 214 -0.97 0.66 8.04
C VAL A 214 -1.40 -0.69 8.60
N SER A 215 -0.97 -1.04 9.81
CA SER A 215 -1.54 -2.16 10.58
C SER A 215 -1.10 -2.13 12.05
N PRO A 216 -1.89 -2.67 12.99
CA PRO A 216 -1.52 -2.78 14.40
C PRO A 216 -0.25 -3.60 14.64
N THR A 217 -0.11 -4.74 13.97
CA THR A 217 1.11 -5.56 14.07
C THR A 217 2.33 -4.81 13.51
N TYR A 218 2.19 -4.11 12.38
CA TYR A 218 3.30 -3.34 11.83
C TYR A 218 3.72 -2.20 12.77
N ALA A 219 2.79 -1.55 13.45
CA ALA A 219 3.13 -0.55 14.47
C ALA A 219 3.99 -1.13 15.62
N GLN A 220 3.82 -2.40 15.97
CA GLN A 220 4.67 -3.08 16.94
C GLN A 220 6.02 -3.52 16.32
N GLU A 221 6.00 -4.03 15.10
CA GLU A 221 7.20 -4.41 14.35
C GLU A 221 8.15 -3.22 14.17
N LEU A 222 7.64 -2.03 13.85
CA LEU A 222 8.41 -0.78 13.72
C LEU A 222 9.16 -0.38 15.00
N ARG A 223 8.83 -0.93 16.15
CA ARG A 223 9.51 -0.71 17.43
C ARG A 223 10.75 -1.60 17.61
N THR A 224 11.02 -2.47 16.65
CA THR A 224 12.12 -3.44 16.71
C THR A 224 13.18 -3.14 15.66
N PRO A 225 14.47 -3.39 15.94
CA PRO A 225 15.56 -3.11 15.01
C PRO A 225 15.42 -3.83 13.65
N PHE A 226 14.83 -5.03 13.63
CA PHE A 226 14.68 -5.82 12.41
C PHE A 226 13.77 -5.16 11.37
N TYR A 227 12.67 -4.54 11.82
CA TYR A 227 11.68 -3.95 10.90
C TYR A 227 11.81 -2.44 10.72
N ALA A 228 12.46 -1.74 11.66
CA ALA A 228 12.46 -0.27 11.67
C ALA A 228 13.52 0.38 10.78
N HIS A 229 14.38 -0.40 10.13
CA HIS A 229 15.45 0.13 9.27
C HIS A 229 16.29 1.23 9.94
N GLY A 230 16.56 1.07 11.27
CA GLY A 230 17.34 1.98 12.08
C GLY A 230 16.54 3.10 12.77
N LEU A 231 15.23 3.20 12.57
CA LEU A 231 14.37 4.19 13.24
C LEU A 231 13.68 3.67 14.52
N ASP A 232 13.98 2.45 14.98
CA ASP A 232 13.35 1.85 16.17
C ASP A 232 13.48 2.71 17.43
N GLY A 233 14.61 3.37 17.64
CA GLY A 233 14.81 4.30 18.74
C GLY A 233 13.87 5.52 18.64
N VAL A 234 13.71 6.09 17.45
CA VAL A 234 12.80 7.22 17.21
C VAL A 234 11.34 6.80 17.39
N ILE A 235 10.96 5.66 16.81
CA ILE A 235 9.61 5.10 16.93
C ILE A 235 9.27 4.82 18.39
N ASN A 236 10.18 4.20 19.16
CA ASN A 236 9.96 3.93 20.58
C ASN A 236 9.80 5.22 21.39
N GLN A 237 10.62 6.24 21.12
CA GLN A 237 10.50 7.55 21.76
C GLN A 237 9.15 8.22 21.48
N GLN A 238 8.60 8.07 20.28
CA GLN A 238 7.34 8.68 19.84
C GLN A 238 6.15 7.71 19.89
N SER A 239 6.29 6.55 20.54
CA SER A 239 5.27 5.50 20.56
C SER A 239 3.94 5.91 21.21
N PHE A 240 3.93 6.94 22.03
CA PHE A 240 2.71 7.48 22.66
C PHE A 240 1.74 8.13 21.67
N LYS A 241 2.21 8.49 20.47
CA LYS A 241 1.40 9.05 19.38
C LYS A 241 1.43 8.18 18.11
N LEU A 242 1.78 6.89 18.23
CA LEU A 242 1.82 5.94 17.12
C LEU A 242 0.67 4.95 17.23
N GLU A 243 -0.10 4.82 16.17
CA GLU A 243 -1.20 3.85 16.04
C GLU A 243 -1.18 3.16 14.67
N GLY A 244 -1.48 1.86 14.65
CA GLY A 244 -1.63 1.08 13.41
C GLY A 244 -3.09 0.98 13.01
N ILE A 245 -3.43 1.42 11.80
CA ILE A 245 -4.77 1.33 11.23
C ILE A 245 -4.69 0.52 9.95
N LEU A 246 -5.48 -0.55 9.85
CA LEU A 246 -5.53 -1.39 8.65
C LEU A 246 -6.06 -0.59 7.45
N ASN A 247 -5.42 -0.76 6.30
CA ASN A 247 -5.97 -0.30 5.04
C ASN A 247 -7.20 -1.13 4.67
N GLY A 248 -8.15 -0.49 4.00
CA GLY A 248 -9.29 -1.16 3.39
C GLY A 248 -9.03 -1.56 1.93
N ILE A 249 -10.03 -2.19 1.34
CA ILE A 249 -10.14 -2.36 -0.11
C ILE A 249 -11.43 -1.73 -0.60
N ASP A 250 -11.45 -1.33 -1.87
CA ASP A 250 -12.70 -0.91 -2.52
C ASP A 250 -13.57 -2.15 -2.78
N ALA A 251 -14.58 -2.34 -1.93
CA ALA A 251 -15.47 -3.47 -1.99
C ALA A 251 -16.35 -3.49 -3.27
N SER A 252 -16.51 -2.36 -3.95
CA SER A 252 -17.24 -2.27 -5.21
C SER A 252 -16.38 -2.69 -6.40
N LEU A 253 -15.11 -2.28 -6.40
CA LEU A 253 -14.12 -2.68 -7.41
C LEU A 253 -13.80 -4.18 -7.35
N TYR A 254 -13.74 -4.73 -6.14
CA TYR A 254 -13.39 -6.13 -5.87
C TYR A 254 -14.61 -6.97 -5.46
N ASP A 255 -15.74 -6.81 -6.15
CA ASP A 255 -16.94 -7.61 -5.91
C ASP A 255 -17.08 -8.76 -6.93
N PRO A 256 -16.90 -10.02 -6.52
CA PRO A 256 -17.07 -11.14 -7.45
C PRO A 256 -18.48 -11.28 -8.01
N ALA A 257 -19.50 -10.65 -7.39
CA ALA A 257 -20.86 -10.68 -7.91
C ALA A 257 -21.08 -9.79 -9.13
N THR A 258 -20.29 -8.70 -9.25
CA THR A 258 -20.51 -7.64 -10.26
C THR A 258 -19.28 -7.31 -11.09
N LYS A 259 -18.10 -7.82 -10.72
CA LYS A 259 -16.85 -7.49 -11.41
C LYS A 259 -16.92 -7.92 -12.89
N PRO A 260 -16.71 -6.97 -13.83
CA PRO A 260 -16.73 -7.27 -15.25
C PRO A 260 -15.49 -8.09 -15.65
N GLY A 261 -15.61 -8.83 -16.76
CA GLY A 261 -14.49 -9.60 -17.34
C GLY A 261 -14.19 -10.94 -16.65
N MET A 262 -14.91 -11.31 -15.61
CA MET A 262 -14.81 -12.64 -15.00
C MET A 262 -15.49 -13.71 -15.87
N ALA A 263 -14.94 -14.93 -15.88
CA ALA A 263 -15.53 -16.06 -16.57
C ALA A 263 -16.94 -16.41 -16.05
N ALA A 264 -17.15 -16.23 -14.73
CA ALA A 264 -18.47 -16.31 -14.10
C ALA A 264 -18.48 -15.45 -12.82
N ASN A 265 -19.56 -14.73 -12.61
CA ASN A 265 -19.80 -14.01 -11.34
C ASN A 265 -20.35 -14.96 -10.29
N PHE A 266 -20.05 -14.69 -9.02
CA PHE A 266 -20.51 -15.52 -7.89
C PHE A 266 -20.60 -14.70 -6.60
N THR A 267 -21.26 -15.27 -5.59
CA THR A 267 -21.42 -14.66 -4.26
C THR A 267 -20.91 -15.58 -3.16
N ALA A 268 -20.72 -15.05 -1.96
CA ALA A 268 -20.34 -15.84 -0.78
C ALA A 268 -21.32 -16.97 -0.43
N LYS A 269 -22.59 -16.86 -0.88
CA LYS A 269 -23.62 -17.91 -0.64
C LYS A 269 -23.42 -19.12 -1.54
N SER A 270 -22.89 -18.93 -2.75
CA SER A 270 -22.76 -20.00 -3.76
C SER A 270 -21.50 -19.82 -4.63
N PRO A 271 -20.29 -19.88 -4.06
CA PRO A 271 -19.07 -19.59 -4.82
C PRO A 271 -18.65 -20.74 -5.75
N ALA A 272 -19.02 -21.98 -5.46
CA ALA A 272 -18.42 -23.17 -6.04
C ALA A 272 -18.45 -23.22 -7.58
N LYS A 273 -19.59 -22.97 -8.22
CA LYS A 273 -19.71 -23.00 -9.69
C LYS A 273 -18.94 -21.86 -10.36
N GLY A 274 -19.04 -20.64 -9.79
CA GLY A 274 -18.34 -19.48 -10.30
C GLY A 274 -16.82 -19.64 -10.18
N LYS A 275 -16.34 -20.08 -9.02
CA LYS A 275 -14.91 -20.38 -8.80
C LYS A 275 -14.39 -21.44 -9.76
N ALA A 276 -15.16 -22.52 -10.00
CA ALA A 276 -14.76 -23.57 -10.95
C ALA A 276 -14.60 -23.02 -12.37
N ALA A 277 -15.55 -22.20 -12.85
CA ALA A 277 -15.45 -21.58 -14.18
C ALA A 277 -14.27 -20.59 -14.25
N CYS A 278 -14.04 -19.78 -13.22
CA CYS A 278 -12.90 -18.87 -13.15
C CYS A 278 -11.56 -19.62 -13.09
N LYS A 279 -11.50 -20.76 -12.40
CA LYS A 279 -10.30 -21.61 -12.34
C LYS A 279 -9.97 -22.18 -13.72
N GLN A 280 -10.94 -22.74 -14.43
CA GLN A 280 -10.77 -23.24 -15.79
C GLN A 280 -10.25 -22.11 -16.71
N ALA A 281 -10.86 -20.93 -16.67
CA ALA A 281 -10.42 -19.78 -17.43
C ALA A 281 -8.98 -19.34 -17.08
N LEU A 282 -8.61 -19.40 -15.81
CA LEU A 282 -7.24 -19.11 -15.36
C LEU A 282 -6.25 -20.13 -15.91
N GLN A 283 -6.55 -21.43 -15.80
CA GLN A 283 -5.69 -22.51 -16.32
C GLN A 283 -5.44 -22.32 -17.83
N GLN A 284 -6.49 -22.03 -18.60
CA GLN A 284 -6.38 -21.75 -20.04
C GLN A 284 -5.54 -20.49 -20.31
N ALA A 285 -5.78 -19.41 -19.57
CA ALA A 285 -5.10 -18.13 -19.79
C ALA A 285 -3.59 -18.20 -19.55
N VAL A 286 -3.13 -19.06 -18.63
CA VAL A 286 -1.70 -19.16 -18.26
C VAL A 286 -1.02 -20.43 -18.77
N GLY A 287 -1.74 -21.28 -19.53
CA GLY A 287 -1.19 -22.50 -20.13
C GLY A 287 -0.97 -23.65 -19.15
N LEU A 288 -1.75 -23.73 -18.09
CA LEU A 288 -1.82 -24.89 -17.20
C LEU A 288 -2.76 -25.96 -17.79
N GLU A 289 -2.58 -27.21 -17.38
CA GLU A 289 -3.53 -28.29 -17.69
C GLU A 289 -4.89 -28.00 -17.05
N GLU A 290 -5.96 -28.22 -17.81
CA GLU A 290 -7.33 -28.06 -17.28
C GLU A 290 -7.66 -29.24 -16.32
N ASP A 291 -7.38 -29.05 -15.05
CA ASP A 291 -7.73 -29.99 -13.98
C ASP A 291 -8.57 -29.29 -12.92
N PRO A 292 -9.87 -29.58 -12.86
CA PRO A 292 -10.77 -28.98 -11.86
C PRO A 292 -10.43 -29.37 -10.42
N ASP A 293 -9.77 -30.51 -10.23
CA ASP A 293 -9.45 -31.07 -8.93
C ASP A 293 -8.07 -30.62 -8.41
N ALA A 294 -7.17 -30.15 -9.27
CA ALA A 294 -5.87 -29.64 -8.82
C ALA A 294 -6.02 -28.46 -7.83
N ALA A 295 -5.26 -28.45 -6.75
CA ALA A 295 -5.16 -27.29 -5.88
C ALA A 295 -4.28 -26.22 -6.53
N LEU A 296 -4.87 -25.11 -6.98
CA LEU A 296 -4.17 -24.06 -7.69
C LEU A 296 -3.66 -22.99 -6.75
N ILE A 297 -2.36 -22.94 -6.54
CA ILE A 297 -1.64 -21.96 -5.72
C ILE A 297 -1.24 -20.76 -6.58
N ALA A 298 -1.50 -19.55 -6.11
CA ALA A 298 -1.13 -18.33 -6.80
C ALA A 298 -0.23 -17.41 -5.96
N CYS A 299 0.71 -16.74 -6.64
CA CYS A 299 1.46 -15.60 -6.12
C CYS A 299 1.30 -14.42 -7.08
N VAL A 300 0.92 -13.26 -6.56
CA VAL A 300 0.86 -12.00 -7.33
C VAL A 300 1.59 -10.93 -6.56
N SER A 301 2.80 -10.54 -6.98
CA SER A 301 3.60 -9.55 -6.29
C SER A 301 4.80 -9.09 -7.11
N ARG A 302 5.44 -7.99 -6.70
CA ARG A 302 6.82 -7.70 -7.14
C ARG A 302 7.75 -8.81 -6.66
N LEU A 303 8.61 -9.29 -7.53
CA LEU A 303 9.54 -10.39 -7.22
C LEU A 303 10.81 -9.84 -6.56
N VAL A 304 10.68 -9.41 -5.30
CA VAL A 304 11.77 -8.80 -4.52
C VAL A 304 11.97 -9.54 -3.19
N SER A 305 13.14 -9.37 -2.57
CA SER A 305 13.56 -10.21 -1.44
C SER A 305 12.63 -10.10 -0.22
N HIS A 306 12.14 -8.92 0.12
CA HIS A 306 11.25 -8.76 1.28
C HIS A 306 9.86 -9.40 1.10
N LYS A 307 9.49 -9.78 -0.14
CA LYS A 307 8.28 -10.58 -0.41
C LYS A 307 8.47 -12.09 -0.18
N GLY A 308 9.67 -12.50 0.24
CA GLY A 308 9.94 -13.87 0.69
C GLY A 308 10.05 -14.92 -0.41
N PHE A 309 10.27 -14.51 -1.67
CA PHE A 309 10.38 -15.47 -2.78
C PHE A 309 11.58 -16.42 -2.67
N SER A 310 12.60 -16.09 -1.89
CA SER A 310 13.65 -17.05 -1.54
C SER A 310 13.09 -18.30 -0.86
N LEU A 311 12.12 -18.14 0.05
CA LEU A 311 11.46 -19.26 0.71
C LEU A 311 10.73 -20.17 -0.29
N VAL A 312 10.15 -19.59 -1.34
CA VAL A 312 9.45 -20.34 -2.39
C VAL A 312 10.45 -21.08 -3.29
N THR A 313 11.47 -20.35 -3.79
CA THR A 313 12.44 -20.92 -4.72
C THR A 313 13.28 -22.04 -4.11
N ASP A 314 13.61 -21.94 -2.82
CA ASP A 314 14.43 -22.94 -2.11
C ASP A 314 13.74 -24.31 -1.99
N VAL A 315 12.40 -24.33 -1.95
CA VAL A 315 11.59 -25.55 -1.75
C VAL A 315 10.55 -25.78 -2.84
N LEU A 316 10.75 -25.19 -4.01
CA LEU A 316 9.77 -25.25 -5.08
C LEU A 316 9.44 -26.69 -5.53
N HIS A 317 10.45 -27.57 -5.55
CA HIS A 317 10.24 -28.99 -5.86
C HIS A 317 9.38 -29.71 -4.81
N GLU A 318 9.46 -29.31 -3.53
CA GLU A 318 8.60 -29.85 -2.47
C GLU A 318 7.16 -29.37 -2.62
N ILE A 319 6.97 -28.08 -2.96
CA ILE A 319 5.64 -27.52 -3.25
C ILE A 319 5.00 -28.25 -4.44
N MET A 320 5.74 -28.41 -5.53
CA MET A 320 5.26 -29.11 -6.73
C MET A 320 5.13 -30.64 -6.54
N GLY A 321 5.72 -31.17 -5.47
CA GLY A 321 5.56 -32.56 -5.03
C GLY A 321 4.34 -32.82 -4.15
N LEU A 322 3.58 -31.80 -3.76
CA LEU A 322 2.33 -31.98 -3.03
C LEU A 322 1.26 -32.62 -3.92
N GLU A 323 0.24 -33.21 -3.28
CA GLU A 323 -0.82 -33.96 -3.97
C GLU A 323 -1.61 -33.04 -4.91
N ASN A 324 -1.62 -33.37 -6.18
CA ASN A 324 -2.36 -32.70 -7.25
C ASN A 324 -2.37 -31.15 -7.15
N VAL A 325 -1.16 -30.55 -7.23
CA VAL A 325 -0.94 -29.10 -7.13
C VAL A 325 -0.56 -28.52 -8.48
N GLN A 326 -1.14 -27.36 -8.77
CA GLN A 326 -0.70 -26.43 -9.80
C GLN A 326 -0.27 -25.10 -9.16
N MET A 327 0.60 -24.36 -9.82
CA MET A 327 1.05 -23.05 -9.32
C MET A 327 1.18 -22.02 -10.43
N VAL A 328 0.74 -20.78 -10.14
CA VAL A 328 0.93 -19.61 -11.00
C VAL A 328 1.62 -18.49 -10.23
N VAL A 329 2.64 -17.89 -10.84
CA VAL A 329 3.31 -16.70 -10.33
C VAL A 329 3.16 -15.56 -11.32
N LEU A 330 2.62 -14.42 -10.88
CA LEU A 330 2.51 -13.19 -11.67
C LEU A 330 3.32 -12.08 -11.01
N GLY A 331 4.28 -11.53 -11.74
CA GLY A 331 5.06 -10.38 -11.29
C GLY A 331 6.40 -10.23 -11.96
N THR A 332 7.07 -9.11 -11.70
CA THR A 332 8.43 -8.81 -12.15
C THR A 332 9.28 -8.32 -10.98
N GLY A 333 10.59 -8.41 -11.10
CA GLY A 333 11.50 -7.90 -10.07
C GLY A 333 12.94 -8.36 -10.24
N ASP A 334 13.51 -8.93 -9.17
CA ASP A 334 14.90 -9.38 -9.17
C ASP A 334 15.09 -10.54 -10.15
N TRP A 335 16.06 -10.42 -11.03
CA TRP A 335 16.37 -11.41 -12.06
C TRP A 335 16.49 -12.84 -11.51
N LYS A 336 17.07 -13.04 -10.33
CA LYS A 336 17.24 -14.35 -9.72
C LYS A 336 15.91 -15.10 -9.50
N TYR A 337 14.85 -14.38 -9.13
CA TYR A 337 13.52 -14.97 -8.93
C TYR A 337 12.83 -15.22 -10.26
N GLU A 338 12.93 -14.26 -11.19
CA GLU A 338 12.37 -14.45 -12.52
C GLU A 338 12.98 -15.67 -13.22
N GLU A 339 14.29 -15.83 -13.14
CA GLU A 339 14.99 -16.98 -13.73
C GLU A 339 14.61 -18.30 -13.06
N ALA A 340 14.53 -18.35 -11.74
CA ALA A 340 14.11 -19.54 -11.02
C ALA A 340 12.67 -19.97 -11.42
N PHE A 341 11.74 -19.04 -11.56
CA PHE A 341 10.37 -19.36 -11.98
C PHE A 341 10.29 -19.74 -13.47
N ARG A 342 11.12 -19.15 -14.34
CA ARG A 342 11.23 -19.57 -15.75
C ARG A 342 11.73 -21.02 -15.87
N GLN A 343 12.70 -21.38 -15.07
CA GLN A 343 13.21 -22.76 -15.01
C GLN A 343 12.15 -23.73 -14.48
N ALA A 344 11.42 -23.33 -13.43
CA ALA A 344 10.32 -24.12 -12.88
C ALA A 344 9.23 -24.40 -13.90
N GLN A 345 8.85 -23.41 -14.71
CA GLN A 345 7.89 -23.63 -15.81
C GLN A 345 8.38 -24.70 -16.80
N GLY A 346 9.67 -24.70 -17.11
CA GLY A 346 10.27 -25.74 -17.95
C GLY A 346 10.32 -27.12 -17.29
N GLN A 347 10.48 -27.19 -15.97
CA GLN A 347 10.54 -28.44 -15.23
C GLN A 347 9.16 -29.07 -14.95
N TYR A 348 8.11 -28.24 -14.85
CA TYR A 348 6.75 -28.67 -14.52
C TYR A 348 5.74 -28.19 -15.57
N PRO A 349 5.89 -28.62 -16.84
CA PRO A 349 4.99 -28.19 -17.92
C PRO A 349 3.53 -28.55 -17.60
N GLY A 350 2.61 -27.63 -17.85
CA GLY A 350 1.18 -27.78 -17.54
C GLY A 350 0.82 -27.70 -16.04
N ARG A 351 1.81 -27.68 -15.14
CA ARG A 351 1.57 -27.60 -13.69
C ARG A 351 2.12 -26.33 -13.04
N PHE A 352 3.11 -25.67 -13.65
CA PHE A 352 3.66 -24.40 -13.19
C PHE A 352 3.63 -23.36 -14.30
N ALA A 353 3.13 -22.15 -13.99
CA ALA A 353 3.09 -21.01 -14.93
C ALA A 353 3.79 -19.79 -14.33
N ALA A 354 4.79 -19.26 -15.04
CA ALA A 354 5.47 -18.01 -14.70
C ALA A 354 5.02 -16.90 -15.65
N GLN A 355 4.27 -15.95 -15.14
CA GLN A 355 3.82 -14.76 -15.86
C GLN A 355 4.67 -13.56 -15.40
N LEU A 356 5.84 -13.40 -16.06
CA LEU A 356 6.88 -12.42 -15.67
C LEU A 356 6.58 -11.04 -16.28
N SER A 357 5.42 -10.50 -15.92
CA SER A 357 4.92 -9.20 -16.40
C SER A 357 4.01 -8.54 -15.38
N TYR A 358 3.71 -7.27 -15.57
CA TYR A 358 2.63 -6.60 -14.87
C TYR A 358 1.34 -6.71 -15.68
N SER A 359 0.29 -7.26 -15.08
CA SER A 359 -1.03 -7.35 -15.71
C SER A 359 -2.15 -7.28 -14.67
N ALA A 360 -2.86 -6.16 -14.64
CA ALA A 360 -4.00 -5.97 -13.73
C ALA A 360 -5.15 -6.93 -14.06
N SER A 361 -5.46 -7.14 -15.34
CA SER A 361 -6.52 -8.05 -15.77
C SER A 361 -6.22 -9.50 -15.45
N LEU A 362 -4.96 -9.94 -15.60
CA LEU A 362 -4.56 -11.29 -15.22
C LEU A 362 -4.56 -11.46 -13.69
N SER A 363 -4.19 -10.43 -12.93
CA SER A 363 -4.28 -10.51 -11.45
C SER A 363 -5.72 -10.72 -10.98
N ASP A 364 -6.70 -10.03 -11.58
CA ASP A 364 -8.13 -10.25 -11.31
C ASP A 364 -8.57 -11.68 -11.62
N THR A 365 -8.12 -12.22 -12.77
CA THR A 365 -8.38 -13.62 -13.17
C THR A 365 -7.77 -14.61 -12.15
N ILE A 366 -6.56 -14.31 -11.65
CA ILE A 366 -5.88 -15.12 -10.63
C ILE A 366 -6.64 -15.08 -9.30
N TYR A 367 -7.03 -13.91 -8.81
CA TYR A 367 -7.81 -13.81 -7.57
C TYR A 367 -9.13 -14.57 -7.65
N ALA A 368 -9.79 -14.53 -8.81
CA ALA A 368 -11.04 -15.24 -9.00
C ALA A 368 -10.87 -16.77 -9.18
N GLY A 369 -9.81 -17.21 -9.86
CA GLY A 369 -9.63 -18.60 -10.27
C GLY A 369 -8.78 -19.46 -9.35
N ALA A 370 -7.83 -18.89 -8.59
CA ALA A 370 -6.98 -19.66 -7.69
C ALA A 370 -7.75 -20.22 -6.48
N ASP A 371 -7.23 -21.28 -5.88
CA ASP A 371 -7.74 -21.87 -4.64
C ASP A 371 -6.97 -21.32 -3.42
N LEU A 372 -5.65 -21.21 -3.55
CA LEU A 372 -4.72 -20.73 -2.53
C LEU A 372 -3.96 -19.50 -3.01
N PHE A 373 -3.73 -18.56 -2.12
CA PHE A 373 -2.95 -17.34 -2.39
C PHE A 373 -1.78 -17.25 -1.42
N LEU A 374 -0.56 -17.48 -1.91
CA LEU A 374 0.65 -17.55 -1.10
C LEU A 374 1.33 -16.19 -0.99
N MET A 375 1.52 -15.72 0.25
CA MET A 375 2.26 -14.50 0.58
C MET A 375 3.29 -14.77 1.69
N PRO A 376 4.49 -15.26 1.35
CA PRO A 376 5.52 -15.62 2.32
C PRO A 376 6.39 -14.42 2.75
N SER A 377 5.81 -13.22 2.77
CA SER A 377 6.52 -11.96 2.95
C SER A 377 7.36 -11.93 4.24
N ILE A 378 8.61 -11.46 4.14
CA ILE A 378 9.47 -11.19 5.30
C ILE A 378 9.01 -9.91 6.01
N SER A 379 8.52 -8.94 5.26
CA SER A 379 7.89 -7.74 5.78
C SER A 379 6.72 -7.37 4.87
N GLU A 380 5.55 -7.15 5.46
CA GLU A 380 4.34 -6.73 4.76
C GLU A 380 3.58 -5.72 5.63
N PRO A 381 3.80 -4.42 5.46
CA PRO A 381 3.16 -3.41 6.31
C PRO A 381 1.66 -3.58 6.48
N CYS A 382 0.93 -3.75 5.39
CA CYS A 382 -0.49 -4.09 5.39
C CYS A 382 -0.79 -5.29 4.49
N GLY A 383 -0.40 -5.20 3.22
CA GLY A 383 -0.87 -6.11 2.17
C GLY A 383 -2.32 -5.80 1.78
N LEU A 384 -2.59 -5.79 0.48
CA LEU A 384 -3.94 -5.68 -0.06
C LEU A 384 -4.35 -6.98 -0.77
N SER A 385 -3.37 -7.69 -1.31
CA SER A 385 -3.59 -8.89 -2.13
C SER A 385 -4.31 -10.01 -1.36
N GLN A 386 -4.01 -10.22 -0.07
CA GLN A 386 -4.73 -11.18 0.76
C GLN A 386 -6.18 -10.78 1.00
N LEU A 387 -6.46 -9.47 1.14
CA LEU A 387 -7.81 -8.96 1.30
C LEU A 387 -8.64 -9.20 0.04
N ILE A 388 -8.04 -8.88 -1.11
CA ILE A 388 -8.65 -9.13 -2.42
C ILE A 388 -8.86 -10.63 -2.63
N ALA A 389 -7.85 -11.47 -2.38
CA ALA A 389 -7.96 -12.92 -2.49
C ALA A 389 -9.12 -13.47 -1.66
N MET A 390 -9.21 -13.07 -0.38
CA MET A 390 -10.31 -13.47 0.50
C MET A 390 -11.67 -13.02 -0.05
N ARG A 391 -11.77 -11.81 -0.57
CA ARG A 391 -13.01 -11.29 -1.17
C ARG A 391 -13.48 -12.12 -2.37
N PHE A 392 -12.54 -12.71 -3.12
CA PHE A 392 -12.81 -13.64 -4.23
C PHE A 392 -12.89 -15.11 -3.79
N GLY A 393 -12.90 -15.41 -2.48
CA GLY A 393 -12.96 -16.76 -1.95
C GLY A 393 -11.72 -17.61 -2.23
N THR A 394 -10.58 -16.96 -2.48
CA THR A 394 -9.26 -17.60 -2.59
C THR A 394 -8.60 -17.54 -1.22
N ILE A 395 -8.16 -18.70 -0.71
CA ILE A 395 -7.70 -18.83 0.68
C ILE A 395 -6.23 -18.41 0.80
N PRO A 396 -5.91 -17.38 1.63
CA PRO A 396 -4.54 -16.96 1.82
C PRO A 396 -3.74 -17.94 2.67
N VAL A 397 -2.48 -18.15 2.27
CA VAL A 397 -1.43 -18.80 3.05
C VAL A 397 -0.32 -17.78 3.25
N VAL A 398 -0.14 -17.29 4.46
CA VAL A 398 0.68 -16.11 4.72
C VAL A 398 1.66 -16.30 5.87
N ARG A 399 2.77 -15.55 5.83
CA ARG A 399 3.61 -15.41 7.01
C ARG A 399 3.00 -14.36 7.97
N GLU A 400 3.10 -14.63 9.27
CA GLU A 400 2.60 -13.73 10.32
C GLU A 400 3.49 -12.49 10.45
N THR A 401 3.24 -11.47 9.64
CA THR A 401 3.90 -10.16 9.68
C THR A 401 2.91 -9.06 9.31
N GLY A 402 3.04 -7.90 9.96
CA GLY A 402 2.24 -6.71 9.67
C GLY A 402 0.76 -7.01 9.46
N GLY A 403 0.17 -6.44 8.42
CA GLY A 403 -1.25 -6.62 8.11
C GLY A 403 -1.66 -8.04 7.72
N LEU A 404 -0.73 -8.89 7.30
CA LEU A 404 -1.05 -10.30 7.06
C LEU A 404 -1.48 -11.00 8.35
N LYS A 405 -0.75 -10.76 9.45
CA LYS A 405 -1.11 -11.29 10.77
C LYS A 405 -2.44 -10.73 11.28
N ASP A 406 -2.70 -9.45 11.02
CA ASP A 406 -3.90 -8.78 11.52
C ASP A 406 -5.17 -9.17 10.74
N THR A 407 -5.04 -9.59 9.47
CA THR A 407 -6.17 -9.83 8.58
C THR A 407 -6.46 -11.30 8.31
N VAL A 408 -5.46 -12.20 8.41
CA VAL A 408 -5.63 -13.61 8.12
C VAL A 408 -5.69 -14.41 9.43
N THR A 409 -6.92 -14.72 9.88
CA THR A 409 -7.13 -15.60 11.02
C THR A 409 -6.82 -17.04 10.62
N PRO A 410 -5.88 -17.74 11.30
CA PRO A 410 -5.52 -19.10 10.95
C PRO A 410 -6.69 -20.08 11.12
N TYR A 411 -6.73 -21.10 10.27
CA TYR A 411 -7.72 -22.16 10.35
C TYR A 411 -7.60 -22.95 11.66
N ASN A 412 -8.68 -22.96 12.43
CA ASN A 412 -8.81 -23.80 13.61
C ASN A 412 -9.61 -25.06 13.26
N LYS A 413 -8.91 -26.18 13.11
CA LYS A 413 -9.52 -27.46 12.72
C LYS A 413 -10.50 -28.02 13.75
N PHE A 414 -10.43 -27.60 15.01
CA PHE A 414 -11.33 -28.08 16.09
C PHE A 414 -12.63 -27.33 16.10
N GLU A 415 -12.63 -26.06 15.72
CA GLU A 415 -13.81 -25.20 15.67
C GLU A 415 -14.39 -25.08 14.25
N GLY A 416 -13.58 -25.40 13.24
CA GLY A 416 -13.93 -25.23 11.82
C GLY A 416 -13.99 -23.76 11.40
N THR A 417 -13.27 -22.86 12.11
CA THR A 417 -13.28 -21.41 11.90
C THR A 417 -11.94 -20.93 11.34
N GLY A 418 -11.92 -19.70 10.82
CA GLY A 418 -10.74 -19.10 10.25
C GLY A 418 -10.93 -18.70 8.79
N ARG A 419 -9.97 -17.96 8.24
CA ARG A 419 -10.06 -17.46 6.85
C ARG A 419 -8.79 -17.63 6.04
N GLY A 420 -7.82 -18.40 6.57
CA GLY A 420 -6.58 -18.71 5.88
C GLY A 420 -5.67 -19.61 6.69
N PHE A 421 -4.42 -19.70 6.25
CA PHE A 421 -3.38 -20.47 6.93
C PHE A 421 -2.19 -19.56 7.19
N THR A 422 -1.51 -19.73 8.34
CA THR A 422 -0.41 -18.86 8.74
C THR A 422 0.79 -19.64 9.22
N PHE A 423 1.99 -19.10 9.03
CA PHE A 423 3.23 -19.56 9.62
C PHE A 423 4.04 -18.37 10.17
N ALA A 424 4.72 -18.55 11.30
CA ALA A 424 5.35 -17.44 12.01
C ALA A 424 6.81 -17.21 11.57
N ASN A 425 7.59 -18.27 11.38
CA ASN A 425 9.03 -18.18 11.15
C ASN A 425 9.36 -17.83 9.69
N ILE A 426 10.47 -17.11 9.48
CA ILE A 426 11.06 -16.94 8.14
C ILE A 426 11.79 -18.26 7.78
N ASN A 427 11.01 -19.26 7.44
CA ASN A 427 11.49 -20.63 7.23
C ASN A 427 10.68 -21.33 6.13
N ALA A 428 11.38 -21.87 5.13
CA ALA A 428 10.77 -22.53 3.99
C ALA A 428 10.05 -23.85 4.36
N SER A 429 10.58 -24.60 5.32
CA SER A 429 9.96 -25.86 5.76
C SER A 429 8.65 -25.63 6.50
N ASP A 430 8.56 -24.56 7.33
CA ASP A 430 7.30 -24.15 7.99
C ASP A 430 6.26 -23.77 6.93
N MET A 431 6.66 -23.02 5.91
CA MET A 431 5.80 -22.63 4.80
C MET A 431 5.25 -23.87 4.06
N VAL A 432 6.11 -24.82 3.69
CA VAL A 432 5.69 -26.06 3.00
C VAL A 432 4.78 -26.90 3.89
N TRP A 433 5.07 -26.99 5.18
CA TRP A 433 4.22 -27.72 6.10
C TRP A 433 2.80 -27.15 6.13
N VAL A 434 2.67 -25.82 6.22
CA VAL A 434 1.36 -25.13 6.22
C VAL A 434 0.67 -25.26 4.85
N LEU A 435 1.40 -25.17 3.74
CA LEU A 435 0.85 -25.42 2.41
C LEU A 435 0.30 -26.85 2.29
N ARG A 436 1.00 -27.85 2.84
CA ARG A 436 0.56 -29.24 2.86
C ARG A 436 -0.77 -29.40 3.61
N GLU A 437 -0.90 -28.76 4.79
CA GLU A 437 -2.18 -28.76 5.55
C GLU A 437 -3.31 -28.10 4.75
N ALA A 438 -3.03 -26.99 4.07
CA ALA A 438 -4.00 -26.30 3.24
C ALA A 438 -4.45 -27.14 2.03
N VAL A 439 -3.52 -27.78 1.33
CA VAL A 439 -3.80 -28.67 0.20
C VAL A 439 -4.57 -29.91 0.68
N ALA A 440 -4.18 -30.50 1.81
CA ALA A 440 -4.90 -31.64 2.40
C ALA A 440 -6.36 -31.28 2.76
N LEU A 441 -6.58 -30.09 3.32
CA LEU A 441 -7.96 -29.61 3.59
C LEU A 441 -8.74 -29.40 2.29
N TYR A 442 -8.11 -28.83 1.27
CA TYR A 442 -8.73 -28.60 -0.05
C TYR A 442 -9.25 -29.90 -0.66
N HIS A 443 -8.46 -30.99 -0.61
CA HIS A 443 -8.86 -32.30 -1.15
C HIS A 443 -9.79 -33.05 -0.21
N GLY A 444 -9.53 -33.02 1.10
CA GLY A 444 -10.16 -33.92 2.08
C GLY A 444 -11.49 -33.45 2.66
N ASP A 445 -11.68 -32.12 2.85
CA ASP A 445 -12.89 -31.59 3.50
C ASP A 445 -13.44 -30.34 2.78
N LYS A 446 -14.25 -30.59 1.77
CA LYS A 446 -14.88 -29.51 0.99
C LYS A 446 -15.87 -28.66 1.81
N LYS A 447 -16.41 -29.20 2.95
CA LYS A 447 -17.29 -28.42 3.82
C LYS A 447 -16.50 -27.39 4.63
N ALA A 448 -15.42 -27.82 5.27
CA ALA A 448 -14.53 -26.90 5.99
C ALA A 448 -13.90 -25.86 5.03
N TRP A 449 -13.46 -26.29 3.84
CA TRP A 449 -12.96 -25.39 2.80
C TRP A 449 -13.94 -24.27 2.45
N ARG A 450 -15.21 -24.61 2.21
CA ARG A 450 -16.29 -23.64 1.95
C ARG A 450 -16.56 -22.73 3.15
N GLY A 451 -16.36 -23.23 4.36
CA GLY A 451 -16.42 -22.41 5.59
C GLY A 451 -15.40 -21.29 5.56
N LEU A 452 -14.12 -21.59 5.26
CA LEU A 452 -13.05 -20.61 5.12
C LEU A 452 -13.35 -19.60 4.01
N GLN A 453 -13.78 -20.06 2.84
CA GLN A 453 -14.18 -19.18 1.74
C GLN A 453 -15.27 -18.20 2.17
N LYS A 454 -16.31 -18.69 2.83
CA LYS A 454 -17.41 -17.85 3.31
C LYS A 454 -16.93 -16.80 4.32
N GLU A 455 -16.12 -17.18 5.31
CA GLU A 455 -15.59 -16.26 6.30
C GLU A 455 -14.72 -15.18 5.64
N GLY A 456 -13.84 -15.55 4.71
CA GLY A 456 -13.01 -14.59 3.97
C GLY A 456 -13.84 -13.62 3.11
N MET A 457 -14.80 -14.15 2.34
CA MET A 457 -15.66 -13.35 1.45
C MET A 457 -16.62 -12.41 2.18
N THR A 458 -16.97 -12.69 3.43
CA THR A 458 -17.92 -11.88 4.23
C THR A 458 -17.21 -10.99 5.25
N ALA A 459 -15.90 -11.11 5.40
CA ALA A 459 -15.14 -10.25 6.28
C ALA A 459 -15.20 -8.78 5.79
N ASP A 460 -15.41 -7.87 6.73
CA ASP A 460 -15.44 -6.44 6.41
C ASP A 460 -14.01 -5.85 6.46
N PHE A 461 -13.46 -5.64 5.28
CA PHE A 461 -12.22 -4.91 5.06
C PHE A 461 -12.47 -3.63 4.25
N SER A 462 -13.63 -3.00 4.43
CA SER A 462 -13.97 -1.76 3.74
C SER A 462 -13.20 -0.57 4.30
N TRP A 463 -13.02 0.46 3.48
CA TRP A 463 -12.46 1.73 3.90
C TRP A 463 -13.31 2.45 4.95
N ALA A 464 -14.61 2.17 5.04
CA ALA A 464 -15.47 2.77 6.06
C ALA A 464 -15.04 2.42 7.48
N ALA A 465 -14.57 1.18 7.73
CA ALA A 465 -14.04 0.77 9.02
C ALA A 465 -12.72 1.49 9.37
N SER A 466 -11.84 1.64 8.38
CA SER A 466 -10.56 2.36 8.55
C SER A 466 -10.79 3.87 8.75
N ALA A 467 -11.67 4.48 7.97
CA ALA A 467 -11.98 5.91 8.04
C ALA A 467 -12.43 6.33 9.44
N LYS A 468 -13.26 5.53 10.12
CA LYS A 468 -13.70 5.81 11.49
C LYS A 468 -12.53 5.89 12.46
N GLN A 469 -11.55 5.00 12.37
CA GLN A 469 -10.37 5.02 13.22
C GLN A 469 -9.51 6.27 12.95
N TYR A 470 -9.36 6.69 11.67
CA TYR A 470 -8.70 7.96 11.35
C TYR A 470 -9.46 9.17 11.91
N LEU A 471 -10.78 9.18 11.82
CA LEU A 471 -11.61 10.26 12.37
C LEU A 471 -11.50 10.37 13.89
N ASP A 472 -11.41 9.24 14.60
CA ASP A 472 -11.17 9.22 16.05
C ASP A 472 -9.82 9.86 16.39
N ILE A 473 -8.77 9.63 15.59
CA ILE A 473 -7.47 10.28 15.75
C ILE A 473 -7.60 11.79 15.49
N TYR A 474 -8.23 12.18 14.38
CA TYR A 474 -8.38 13.60 14.04
C TYR A 474 -9.13 14.38 15.11
N GLN A 475 -10.18 13.80 15.68
CA GLN A 475 -10.92 14.41 16.80
C GLN A 475 -10.05 14.53 18.04
N ARG A 476 -9.29 13.49 18.41
CA ARG A 476 -8.40 13.51 19.59
C ARG A 476 -7.33 14.59 19.53
N ILE A 477 -6.80 14.90 18.35
CA ILE A 477 -5.73 15.90 18.21
C ILE A 477 -6.23 17.32 18.02
N GLN A 478 -7.52 17.49 17.72
CA GLN A 478 -8.15 18.82 17.65
C GLN A 478 -8.59 19.33 19.02
N GLY A 479 -8.77 18.45 19.99
CA GLY A 479 -9.02 18.79 21.39
C GLY A 479 -10.38 18.90 21.78
#